data_64facef0c8a6505546ef0e91269dfe23
#
_entry.id   64facef0c8a6505546ef0e91269dfe23
#
_cell.length_a   1.000
_cell.length_b   1.000
_cell.length_c   1.000
_cell.angle_alpha   90.00
_cell.angle_beta   90.00
_cell.angle_gamma   90.00
#
_symmetry.space_group_name_H-M   'P 1'
#
loop_
_entity.id
_entity.type
_entity.pdbx_description
1 polymer ?
#
loop_
_entity_poly.entity_id
_entity_poly.type
_entity_poly.pdbx_seq_one_letter_code
_entity_poly.pdbx_strand_id
1 'polypeptide(L)'
;MPLSRDAIVEHLRALVSADQVITDPDELRRSSVDNFRKLQNIFGVYTMTVPAAVVMAACTDDIARVLAFADEHRVNVVARTGGTATEGGLESGAENSIVLDGSMMNEVISIDAYNMQATVQCGVPLQVLEDRVREIGLTTGHSPQSKPIASMGGLVATRSIGQFSTLYGGIEDMVVGCEVVFPGGHVSRIKNVPRRAAGPDIRHVVIGNEGALCYITEVTVKLFPYMPQNNIFLGWTLKHMQDGFDVLRDVMVAGYKPSVARLYDFQDGQLHFAHFAAADDCIVLFMAEGNAGIANATADGIREIVARHPECAPVDAQLISDWFDDLVWGPDKMTREDDRIRTTRNVNRTTEISADWGSINDIYEAVLPRIRAEIRGITLLGGHSSHSYINGTNMYFNYFYDIDCAPELENDEYYFPIIKIICEETLRFGGSIVHHHGIGKARAAWVGQEYGTSYPMLEALKHAFDPNGIMNIGTIIPR
;
A
#
# COMPACT_ATOMS: atom_id res chain seq x y z
N MET A 1 -22.11 -15.82 -26.24
CA MET A 1 -22.78 -15.74 -24.92
C MET A 1 -21.67 -15.90 -23.87
N PRO A 2 -21.72 -15.20 -22.76
CA PRO A 2 -20.77 -15.42 -21.68
C PRO A 2 -20.86 -16.87 -21.19
N LEU A 3 -19.71 -17.44 -20.81
CA LEU A 3 -19.67 -18.80 -20.27
C LEU A 3 -20.44 -18.87 -18.93
N SER A 4 -21.10 -20.00 -18.70
CA SER A 4 -21.65 -20.30 -17.38
C SER A 4 -20.54 -20.56 -16.38
N ARG A 5 -20.83 -20.40 -15.09
CA ARG A 5 -19.92 -20.72 -13.99
C ARG A 5 -19.35 -22.15 -14.12
N ASP A 6 -20.23 -23.13 -14.34
CA ASP A 6 -19.82 -24.53 -14.44
C ASP A 6 -18.87 -24.77 -15.62
N ALA A 7 -19.12 -24.15 -16.77
CA ALA A 7 -18.25 -24.23 -17.92
C ALA A 7 -16.88 -23.59 -17.63
N ILE A 8 -16.81 -22.45 -16.94
CA ILE A 8 -15.55 -21.83 -16.52
C ILE A 8 -14.77 -22.80 -15.63
N VAL A 9 -15.41 -23.35 -14.59
CA VAL A 9 -14.76 -24.27 -13.64
C VAL A 9 -14.24 -25.52 -14.34
N GLU A 10 -15.02 -26.10 -15.27
CA GLU A 10 -14.61 -27.27 -16.04
C GLU A 10 -13.35 -26.99 -16.89
N HIS A 11 -13.30 -25.86 -17.59
CA HIS A 11 -12.14 -25.43 -18.36
C HIS A 11 -10.92 -25.20 -17.47
N LEU A 12 -11.11 -24.49 -16.34
CA LEU A 12 -9.99 -24.24 -15.42
C LEU A 12 -9.37 -25.54 -14.91
N ARG A 13 -10.18 -26.53 -14.56
CA ARG A 13 -9.70 -27.85 -14.13
C ARG A 13 -8.99 -28.65 -15.22
N ALA A 14 -9.19 -28.30 -16.48
CA ALA A 14 -8.46 -28.88 -17.61
C ALA A 14 -7.13 -28.14 -17.90
N LEU A 15 -7.01 -26.87 -17.47
CA LEU A 15 -5.83 -26.04 -17.68
C LEU A 15 -4.77 -26.21 -16.59
N VAL A 16 -5.22 -26.37 -15.33
CA VAL A 16 -4.38 -26.54 -14.14
C VAL A 16 -4.83 -27.80 -13.39
N SER A 17 -4.10 -28.22 -12.35
CA SER A 17 -4.53 -29.36 -11.54
C SER A 17 -5.89 -29.06 -10.87
N ALA A 18 -6.74 -30.08 -10.79
CA ALA A 18 -8.12 -29.90 -10.29
C ALA A 18 -8.17 -29.43 -8.83
N ASP A 19 -7.18 -29.78 -8.03
CA ASP A 19 -6.99 -29.32 -6.63
C ASP A 19 -6.57 -27.85 -6.50
N GLN A 20 -6.04 -27.25 -7.57
CA GLN A 20 -5.76 -25.81 -7.63
C GLN A 20 -7.03 -24.97 -7.88
N VAL A 21 -8.15 -25.57 -8.28
CA VAL A 21 -9.41 -24.86 -8.61
C VAL A 21 -10.39 -24.96 -7.45
N ILE A 22 -10.41 -23.96 -6.60
CA ILE A 22 -11.25 -23.88 -5.41
C ILE A 22 -12.64 -23.37 -5.80
N THR A 23 -13.67 -24.13 -5.41
CA THR A 23 -15.08 -23.80 -5.65
C THR A 23 -15.91 -23.85 -4.35
N ASP A 24 -15.27 -23.94 -3.20
CA ASP A 24 -15.93 -23.90 -1.91
C ASP A 24 -16.72 -22.59 -1.74
N PRO A 25 -18.03 -22.64 -1.42
CA PRO A 25 -18.87 -21.46 -1.39
C PRO A 25 -18.43 -20.42 -0.35
N ASP A 26 -17.85 -20.82 0.78
CA ASP A 26 -17.41 -19.90 1.83
C ASP A 26 -16.12 -19.19 1.40
N GLU A 27 -15.18 -19.93 0.78
CA GLU A 27 -13.97 -19.35 0.22
C GLU A 27 -14.27 -18.37 -0.92
N LEU A 28 -15.22 -18.71 -1.78
CA LEU A 28 -15.62 -17.81 -2.88
C LEU A 28 -16.26 -16.52 -2.35
N ARG A 29 -17.08 -16.61 -1.30
CA ARG A 29 -17.64 -15.40 -0.64
C ARG A 29 -16.55 -14.54 -0.04
N ARG A 30 -15.62 -15.11 0.72
CA ARG A 30 -14.45 -14.39 1.28
C ARG A 30 -13.61 -13.75 0.18
N SER A 31 -13.41 -14.45 -0.93
CA SER A 31 -12.62 -13.98 -2.08
C SER A 31 -13.34 -12.96 -2.97
N SER A 32 -14.59 -12.61 -2.67
CA SER A 32 -15.33 -11.57 -3.42
C SER A 32 -15.00 -10.15 -2.97
N VAL A 33 -14.36 -9.97 -1.82
CA VAL A 33 -14.05 -8.68 -1.18
C VAL A 33 -12.59 -8.63 -0.71
N ASP A 34 -12.11 -7.43 -0.40
CA ASP A 34 -10.84 -7.21 0.31
C ASP A 34 -11.06 -6.41 1.61
N ASN A 35 -9.97 -5.85 2.17
CA ASN A 35 -10.07 -5.08 3.42
C ASN A 35 -10.82 -3.73 3.26
N PHE A 36 -11.12 -3.30 2.05
CA PHE A 36 -12.02 -2.17 1.82
C PHE A 36 -13.40 -2.43 2.44
N ARG A 37 -13.89 -3.69 2.37
CA ARG A 37 -15.14 -4.11 3.02
C ARG A 37 -14.88 -4.84 4.33
N LYS A 38 -14.08 -4.20 5.20
CA LYS A 38 -13.60 -4.77 6.46
C LYS A 38 -14.74 -5.37 7.31
N LEU A 39 -15.87 -4.66 7.44
CA LEU A 39 -16.99 -5.14 8.25
C LEU A 39 -17.68 -6.35 7.64
N GLN A 40 -17.77 -6.42 6.31
CA GLN A 40 -18.32 -7.59 5.66
C GLN A 40 -17.49 -8.84 5.97
N ASN A 41 -16.17 -8.73 5.96
CA ASN A 41 -15.27 -9.82 6.39
C ASN A 41 -15.45 -10.16 7.88
N ILE A 42 -15.46 -9.18 8.77
CA ILE A 42 -15.56 -9.37 10.22
C ILE A 42 -16.88 -10.04 10.59
N PHE A 43 -18.00 -9.64 9.99
CA PHE A 43 -19.34 -10.16 10.32
C PHE A 43 -19.82 -11.29 9.41
N GLY A 44 -19.03 -11.68 8.39
CA GLY A 44 -19.37 -12.76 7.45
C GLY A 44 -20.55 -12.44 6.53
N VAL A 45 -20.79 -11.16 6.23
CA VAL A 45 -21.87 -10.67 5.37
C VAL A 45 -21.27 -10.13 4.07
N TYR A 46 -21.52 -10.82 2.96
CA TYR A 46 -20.89 -10.47 1.67
C TYR A 46 -21.94 -10.02 0.66
N THR A 47 -21.75 -8.83 0.07
CA THR A 47 -22.67 -8.22 -0.89
C THR A 47 -22.11 -8.18 -2.31
N MET A 48 -20.82 -8.46 -2.48
CA MET A 48 -20.17 -8.44 -3.79
C MET A 48 -20.47 -9.70 -4.60
N THR A 49 -20.36 -9.58 -5.91
CA THR A 49 -20.53 -10.70 -6.83
C THR A 49 -19.53 -11.82 -6.55
N VAL A 50 -20.05 -13.03 -6.34
CA VAL A 50 -19.22 -14.19 -6.01
C VAL A 50 -18.47 -14.66 -7.26
N PRO A 51 -17.13 -14.86 -7.22
CA PRO A 51 -16.34 -15.37 -8.34
C PRO A 51 -16.74 -16.80 -8.71
N ALA A 52 -16.43 -17.21 -9.95
CA ALA A 52 -16.66 -18.57 -10.42
C ALA A 52 -15.76 -19.57 -9.69
N ALA A 53 -14.49 -19.20 -9.53
CA ALA A 53 -13.49 -19.99 -8.85
C ALA A 53 -12.34 -19.12 -8.31
N VAL A 54 -11.59 -19.64 -7.33
CA VAL A 54 -10.24 -19.20 -7.00
C VAL A 54 -9.28 -20.22 -7.59
N VAL A 55 -8.32 -19.76 -8.41
CA VAL A 55 -7.27 -20.60 -9.00
C VAL A 55 -5.97 -20.32 -8.27
N MET A 56 -5.45 -21.34 -7.58
CA MET A 56 -4.17 -21.32 -6.87
C MET A 56 -3.03 -21.65 -7.83
N ALA A 57 -2.45 -20.64 -8.49
CA ALA A 57 -1.38 -20.84 -9.45
C ALA A 57 -0.07 -21.26 -8.75
N ALA A 58 0.59 -22.30 -9.26
CA ALA A 58 1.85 -22.81 -8.73
C ALA A 58 3.07 -22.35 -9.55
N CYS A 59 2.86 -21.86 -10.76
CA CYS A 59 3.94 -21.42 -11.66
C CYS A 59 3.43 -20.38 -12.67
N THR A 60 4.37 -19.71 -13.36
CA THR A 60 4.08 -18.73 -14.42
C THR A 60 3.23 -19.31 -15.55
N ASP A 61 3.43 -20.59 -15.88
CA ASP A 61 2.67 -21.25 -16.94
C ASP A 61 1.18 -21.43 -16.58
N ASP A 62 0.85 -21.70 -15.32
CA ASP A 62 -0.54 -21.72 -14.86
C ASP A 62 -1.21 -20.34 -15.05
N ILE A 63 -0.52 -19.26 -14.65
CA ILE A 63 -0.98 -17.89 -14.87
C ILE A 63 -1.22 -17.63 -16.36
N ALA A 64 -0.25 -18.00 -17.21
CA ALA A 64 -0.34 -17.79 -18.65
C ALA A 64 -1.53 -18.52 -19.29
N ARG A 65 -1.75 -19.79 -18.94
CA ARG A 65 -2.88 -20.57 -19.46
C ARG A 65 -4.24 -20.02 -19.00
N VAL A 66 -4.35 -19.63 -17.73
CA VAL A 66 -5.59 -19.06 -17.20
C VAL A 66 -5.89 -17.70 -17.84
N LEU A 67 -4.88 -16.83 -18.00
CA LEU A 67 -5.07 -15.54 -18.67
C LEU A 67 -5.39 -15.69 -20.16
N ALA A 68 -4.79 -16.64 -20.87
CA ALA A 68 -5.14 -16.93 -22.27
C ALA A 68 -6.59 -17.39 -22.40
N PHE A 69 -7.06 -18.29 -21.55
CA PHE A 69 -8.45 -18.72 -21.49
C PHE A 69 -9.41 -17.55 -21.18
N ALA A 70 -9.06 -16.76 -20.16
CA ALA A 70 -9.89 -15.63 -19.74
C ALA A 70 -10.00 -14.57 -20.85
N ASP A 71 -8.93 -14.32 -21.60
CA ASP A 71 -8.89 -13.38 -22.71
C ASP A 71 -9.75 -13.86 -23.90
N GLU A 72 -9.62 -15.13 -24.28
CA GLU A 72 -10.41 -15.76 -25.36
C GLU A 72 -11.91 -15.70 -25.06
N HIS A 73 -12.29 -15.95 -23.81
CA HIS A 73 -13.69 -16.05 -23.40
C HIS A 73 -14.24 -14.80 -22.73
N ARG A 74 -13.46 -13.72 -22.62
CA ARG A 74 -13.82 -12.43 -21.99
C ARG A 74 -14.30 -12.58 -20.55
N VAL A 75 -13.59 -13.40 -19.77
CA VAL A 75 -13.85 -13.62 -18.34
C VAL A 75 -12.98 -12.68 -17.53
N ASN A 76 -13.57 -11.93 -16.59
CA ASN A 76 -12.81 -11.04 -15.72
C ASN A 76 -11.88 -11.82 -14.78
N VAL A 77 -10.66 -11.35 -14.64
CA VAL A 77 -9.65 -11.91 -13.73
C VAL A 77 -9.27 -10.88 -12.68
N VAL A 78 -9.34 -11.27 -11.40
CA VAL A 78 -8.82 -10.51 -10.26
C VAL A 78 -7.49 -11.14 -9.83
N ALA A 79 -6.40 -10.41 -10.02
CA ALA A 79 -5.06 -10.86 -9.61
C ALA A 79 -4.88 -10.73 -8.09
N ARG A 80 -4.43 -11.81 -7.43
CA ARG A 80 -4.23 -11.82 -5.97
C ARG A 80 -2.91 -12.52 -5.60
N THR A 81 -2.29 -12.10 -4.49
CA THR A 81 -1.19 -12.80 -3.82
C THR A 81 -1.38 -12.70 -2.29
N GLY A 82 -0.76 -11.74 -1.59
CA GLY A 82 -0.83 -11.58 -0.14
C GLY A 82 -2.18 -11.12 0.42
N GLY A 83 -3.09 -10.62 -0.41
CA GLY A 83 -4.46 -10.26 0.00
C GLY A 83 -4.57 -9.06 0.95
N THR A 84 -3.59 -8.15 0.97
CA THR A 84 -3.52 -7.01 1.91
C THR A 84 -4.11 -5.70 1.38
N ALA A 85 -4.71 -5.69 0.19
CA ALA A 85 -5.30 -4.49 -0.41
C ALA A 85 -6.46 -3.92 0.42
N THR A 86 -6.57 -2.58 0.45
CA THR A 86 -7.54 -1.83 1.26
C THR A 86 -8.47 -0.94 0.46
N GLU A 87 -8.29 -0.86 -0.86
CA GLU A 87 -9.00 0.09 -1.73
C GLU A 87 -9.97 -0.60 -2.72
N GLY A 88 -10.41 -1.83 -2.42
CA GLY A 88 -11.32 -2.59 -3.27
C GLY A 88 -10.66 -3.20 -4.51
N GLY A 89 -9.33 -3.21 -4.60
CA GLY A 89 -8.58 -3.76 -5.72
C GLY A 89 -8.79 -5.26 -5.94
N LEU A 90 -9.13 -6.01 -4.89
CA LEU A 90 -9.40 -7.46 -4.95
C LEU A 90 -10.88 -7.80 -5.01
N GLU A 91 -11.78 -6.83 -5.06
CA GLU A 91 -13.21 -7.10 -5.17
C GLU A 91 -13.54 -7.74 -6.53
N SER A 92 -14.44 -8.72 -6.49
CA SER A 92 -14.98 -9.34 -7.70
C SER A 92 -15.90 -8.35 -8.42
N GLY A 93 -15.36 -7.64 -9.41
CA GLY A 93 -16.06 -6.56 -10.14
C GLY A 93 -17.09 -7.02 -11.17
N ALA A 94 -17.16 -8.33 -11.51
CA ALA A 94 -18.06 -8.88 -12.51
C ALA A 94 -18.53 -10.29 -12.12
N GLU A 95 -19.72 -10.68 -12.64
CA GLU A 95 -20.19 -12.05 -12.47
C GLU A 95 -19.23 -13.06 -13.08
N ASN A 96 -19.11 -14.21 -12.43
CA ASN A 96 -18.24 -15.29 -12.87
C ASN A 96 -16.77 -14.91 -13.05
N SER A 97 -16.28 -13.90 -12.31
CA SER A 97 -14.84 -13.56 -12.29
C SER A 97 -14.00 -14.75 -11.81
N ILE A 98 -12.78 -14.82 -12.28
CA ILE A 98 -11.76 -15.74 -11.76
C ILE A 98 -10.88 -14.93 -10.78
N VAL A 99 -10.74 -15.39 -9.53
CA VAL A 99 -9.66 -14.92 -8.66
C VAL A 99 -8.43 -15.77 -8.94
N LEU A 100 -7.40 -15.15 -9.50
CA LEU A 100 -6.16 -15.83 -9.85
C LEU A 100 -5.12 -15.53 -8.76
N ASP A 101 -4.84 -16.53 -7.92
CA ASP A 101 -4.02 -16.41 -6.73
C ASP A 101 -2.65 -17.05 -6.90
N GLY A 102 -1.60 -16.26 -6.79
CA GLY A 102 -0.22 -16.68 -6.90
C GLY A 102 0.49 -16.89 -5.57
N SER A 103 -0.22 -17.03 -4.46
CA SER A 103 0.39 -17.22 -3.14
C SER A 103 1.19 -18.53 -3.03
N MET A 104 0.91 -19.53 -3.85
CA MET A 104 1.71 -20.76 -3.96
C MET A 104 3.05 -20.55 -4.68
N MET A 105 3.21 -19.47 -5.44
CA MET A 105 4.47 -19.09 -6.10
C MET A 105 5.35 -18.34 -5.07
N ASN A 106 5.93 -19.06 -4.14
CA ASN A 106 6.57 -18.52 -2.93
C ASN A 106 8.06 -18.87 -2.78
N GLU A 107 8.75 -19.10 -3.89
CA GLU A 107 10.17 -19.38 -3.90
C GLU A 107 11.03 -18.11 -3.91
N VAL A 108 12.03 -18.03 -3.03
CA VAL A 108 13.15 -17.10 -3.15
C VAL A 108 14.16 -17.71 -4.12
N ILE A 109 14.11 -17.25 -5.38
CA ILE A 109 14.85 -17.83 -6.50
C ILE A 109 16.36 -17.63 -6.35
N SER A 110 16.78 -16.41 -5.98
CA SER A 110 18.18 -16.09 -5.77
C SER A 110 18.39 -14.87 -4.88
N ILE A 111 19.49 -14.89 -4.12
CA ILE A 111 20.04 -13.74 -3.40
C ILE A 111 21.47 -13.55 -3.86
N ASP A 112 21.76 -12.45 -4.54
CA ASP A 112 23.07 -12.12 -5.08
C ASP A 112 23.67 -10.95 -4.27
N ALA A 113 24.46 -11.30 -3.26
CA ALA A 113 25.10 -10.32 -2.36
C ALA A 113 26.19 -9.50 -3.09
N TYR A 114 26.79 -10.01 -4.18
CA TYR A 114 27.75 -9.24 -4.95
C TYR A 114 27.11 -8.14 -5.77
N ASN A 115 26.01 -8.47 -6.47
CA ASN A 115 25.24 -7.51 -7.25
C ASN A 115 24.17 -6.75 -6.43
N MET A 116 24.06 -7.03 -5.13
CA MET A 116 23.12 -6.38 -4.20
C MET A 116 21.68 -6.46 -4.70
N GLN A 117 21.21 -7.65 -5.02
CA GLN A 117 19.84 -7.88 -5.50
C GLN A 117 19.33 -9.28 -5.10
N ALA A 118 18.00 -9.39 -5.01
CA ALA A 118 17.31 -10.65 -4.82
C ALA A 118 16.18 -10.81 -5.83
N THR A 119 16.00 -12.03 -6.34
CA THR A 119 14.88 -12.40 -7.22
C THR A 119 13.97 -13.38 -6.50
N VAL A 120 12.68 -13.09 -6.51
CA VAL A 120 11.66 -13.88 -5.83
C VAL A 120 10.41 -14.05 -6.70
N GLN A 121 9.65 -15.10 -6.47
CA GLN A 121 8.30 -15.25 -7.02
C GLN A 121 7.31 -14.31 -6.33
N CYS A 122 6.22 -14.00 -7.00
CA CYS A 122 5.22 -13.00 -6.60
C CYS A 122 4.55 -13.27 -5.25
N GLY A 123 4.39 -14.53 -4.87
CA GLY A 123 3.73 -14.95 -3.63
C GLY A 123 4.63 -14.94 -2.40
N VAL A 124 5.94 -14.67 -2.53
CA VAL A 124 6.86 -14.59 -1.38
C VAL A 124 6.44 -13.44 -0.46
N PRO A 125 6.09 -13.70 0.82
CA PRO A 125 5.90 -12.63 1.79
C PRO A 125 7.18 -11.82 1.99
N LEU A 126 7.08 -10.49 2.05
CA LEU A 126 8.25 -9.63 2.22
C LEU A 126 9.05 -9.98 3.49
N GLN A 127 8.39 -10.40 4.57
CA GLN A 127 9.07 -10.82 5.80
C GLN A 127 10.00 -12.00 5.56
N VAL A 128 9.58 -12.98 4.75
CA VAL A 128 10.41 -14.16 4.42
C VAL A 128 11.67 -13.75 3.66
N LEU A 129 11.55 -12.84 2.70
CA LEU A 129 12.73 -12.30 2.00
C LEU A 129 13.62 -11.51 2.95
N GLU A 130 13.04 -10.63 3.75
CA GLU A 130 13.77 -9.79 4.70
C GLU A 130 14.57 -10.63 5.71
N ASP A 131 13.96 -11.69 6.28
CA ASP A 131 14.64 -12.58 7.23
C ASP A 131 15.85 -13.25 6.57
N ARG A 132 15.70 -13.77 5.34
CA ARG A 132 16.81 -14.42 4.62
C ARG A 132 17.97 -13.47 4.28
N VAL A 133 17.66 -12.24 3.84
CA VAL A 133 18.73 -11.30 3.50
C VAL A 133 19.43 -10.75 4.75
N ARG A 134 18.74 -10.65 5.88
CA ARG A 134 19.33 -10.24 7.17
C ARG A 134 20.35 -11.25 7.71
N GLU A 135 20.17 -12.54 7.45
CA GLU A 135 21.16 -13.58 7.81
C GLU A 135 22.55 -13.31 7.22
N ILE A 136 22.61 -12.59 6.11
CA ILE A 136 23.87 -12.22 5.43
C ILE A 136 24.21 -10.73 5.55
N GLY A 137 23.58 -10.01 6.52
CA GLY A 137 23.85 -8.59 6.79
C GLY A 137 23.28 -7.62 5.76
N LEU A 138 22.24 -8.02 5.05
CA LEU A 138 21.53 -7.18 4.05
C LEU A 138 20.08 -6.92 4.47
N THR A 139 19.44 -5.95 3.83
CA THR A 139 18.03 -5.62 3.98
C THR A 139 17.46 -5.22 2.62
N THR A 140 16.15 -5.41 2.45
CA THR A 140 15.42 -4.84 1.32
C THR A 140 15.20 -3.33 1.47
N GLY A 141 15.32 -2.79 2.69
CA GLY A 141 14.97 -1.40 3.01
C GLY A 141 13.47 -1.10 2.92
N HIS A 142 12.65 -2.08 2.53
CA HIS A 142 11.19 -1.92 2.41
C HIS A 142 10.48 -2.49 3.63
N SER A 143 9.68 -1.68 4.32
CA SER A 143 9.01 -2.11 5.55
C SER A 143 7.62 -1.49 5.71
N PRO A 144 6.63 -1.86 4.89
CA PRO A 144 5.25 -1.50 5.15
C PRO A 144 4.74 -2.21 6.41
N GLN A 145 3.71 -1.68 7.04
CA GLN A 145 3.11 -2.32 8.24
C GLN A 145 2.63 -3.74 7.96
N SER A 146 2.16 -4.00 6.73
CA SER A 146 1.70 -5.32 6.27
C SER A 146 2.84 -6.30 5.92
N LYS A 147 4.11 -5.96 6.15
CA LYS A 147 5.29 -6.76 5.79
C LYS A 147 5.17 -8.27 6.11
N PRO A 148 4.59 -8.70 7.24
CA PRO A 148 4.48 -10.13 7.56
C PRO A 148 3.62 -10.94 6.58
N ILE A 149 2.65 -10.31 5.92
CA ILE A 149 1.65 -10.98 5.06
C ILE A 149 1.64 -10.45 3.62
N ALA A 150 2.09 -9.22 3.37
CA ALA A 150 2.14 -8.66 2.03
C ALA A 150 3.18 -9.38 1.18
N SER A 151 2.78 -9.82 -0.02
CA SER A 151 3.64 -10.56 -0.95
C SER A 151 4.26 -9.63 -1.99
N MET A 152 5.45 -10.01 -2.49
CA MET A 152 6.28 -9.17 -3.35
C MET A 152 5.56 -8.74 -4.63
N GLY A 153 4.79 -9.61 -5.28
CA GLY A 153 4.00 -9.24 -6.48
C GLY A 153 2.93 -8.18 -6.18
N GLY A 154 2.23 -8.33 -5.05
CA GLY A 154 1.21 -7.35 -4.61
C GLY A 154 1.81 -6.00 -4.24
N LEU A 155 2.96 -5.98 -3.54
CA LEU A 155 3.68 -4.75 -3.19
C LEU A 155 4.08 -3.95 -4.45
N VAL A 156 4.57 -4.63 -5.48
CA VAL A 156 4.91 -4.00 -6.76
C VAL A 156 3.67 -3.53 -7.50
N ALA A 157 2.61 -4.35 -7.51
CA ALA A 157 1.35 -4.02 -8.19
C ALA A 157 0.65 -2.79 -7.60
N THR A 158 0.85 -2.46 -6.31
CA THR A 158 0.24 -1.31 -5.64
C THR A 158 1.19 -0.12 -5.44
N ARG A 159 2.42 -0.15 -5.95
CA ARG A 159 3.46 0.86 -5.67
C ARG A 159 3.66 1.10 -4.18
N SER A 160 3.75 0.01 -3.42
CA SER A 160 3.85 0.05 -1.97
C SER A 160 4.99 0.92 -1.47
N ILE A 161 4.74 1.65 -0.38
CA ILE A 161 5.75 2.42 0.34
C ILE A 161 5.95 1.83 1.73
N GLY A 162 7.20 1.72 2.17
CA GLY A 162 7.57 1.30 3.52
C GLY A 162 8.02 2.47 4.38
N GLN A 163 7.99 2.29 5.69
CA GLN A 163 8.33 3.35 6.66
C GLN A 163 9.76 3.90 6.54
N PHE A 164 10.65 3.22 5.81
CA PHE A 164 12.03 3.66 5.55
C PHE A 164 12.19 4.36 4.19
N SER A 165 11.09 4.75 3.57
CA SER A 165 11.08 5.30 2.21
C SER A 165 11.83 6.63 2.06
N THR A 166 11.96 7.42 3.11
CA THR A 166 12.74 8.66 3.07
C THR A 166 14.21 8.41 2.73
N LEU A 167 14.77 7.27 3.17
CA LEU A 167 16.14 6.84 2.85
C LEU A 167 16.17 5.98 1.57
N TYR A 168 15.35 4.93 1.50
CA TYR A 168 15.46 3.88 0.49
C TYR A 168 14.57 4.08 -0.72
N GLY A 169 13.58 4.98 -0.65
CA GLY A 169 12.55 5.15 -1.68
C GLY A 169 11.37 4.19 -1.51
N GLY A 170 10.47 4.21 -2.48
CA GLY A 170 9.37 3.27 -2.61
C GLY A 170 9.77 1.98 -3.33
N ILE A 171 8.83 1.06 -3.46
CA ILE A 171 9.08 -0.21 -4.19
C ILE A 171 9.53 0.05 -5.64
N GLU A 172 9.04 1.13 -6.26
CA GLU A 172 9.42 1.55 -7.61
C GLU A 172 10.90 1.92 -7.74
N ASP A 173 11.52 2.42 -6.66
CA ASP A 173 12.95 2.72 -6.62
C ASP A 173 13.79 1.47 -6.38
N MET A 174 13.20 0.42 -5.80
CA MET A 174 13.86 -0.83 -5.44
C MET A 174 13.82 -1.86 -6.56
N VAL A 175 12.72 -1.95 -7.31
CA VAL A 175 12.54 -2.93 -8.38
C VAL A 175 13.53 -2.67 -9.53
N VAL A 176 14.37 -3.66 -9.83
CA VAL A 176 15.32 -3.61 -10.97
C VAL A 176 14.84 -4.40 -12.17
N GLY A 177 13.99 -5.40 -11.97
CA GLY A 177 13.39 -6.20 -13.03
C GLY A 177 12.18 -6.98 -12.53
N CYS A 178 11.39 -7.50 -13.45
CA CYS A 178 10.24 -8.34 -13.14
C CYS A 178 9.88 -9.25 -14.33
N GLU A 179 9.15 -10.33 -14.04
CA GLU A 179 8.43 -11.11 -15.02
C GLU A 179 6.93 -10.86 -14.85
N VAL A 180 6.23 -10.74 -15.95
CA VAL A 180 4.80 -10.48 -15.99
C VAL A 180 4.12 -11.30 -17.07
N VAL A 181 2.83 -11.57 -16.89
CA VAL A 181 1.98 -12.20 -17.87
C VAL A 181 0.84 -11.24 -18.25
N PHE A 182 0.74 -10.94 -19.55
CA PHE A 182 -0.35 -10.13 -20.11
C PHE A 182 -1.55 -10.99 -20.51
N PRO A 183 -2.74 -10.42 -20.72
CA PRO A 183 -3.85 -11.07 -21.39
C PRO A 183 -3.40 -11.82 -22.65
N GLY A 184 -4.05 -12.95 -22.97
CA GLY A 184 -3.58 -13.85 -24.02
C GLY A 184 -2.43 -14.77 -23.60
N GLY A 185 -1.95 -14.70 -22.34
CA GLY A 185 -0.93 -15.59 -21.79
C GLY A 185 0.51 -15.24 -22.20
N HIS A 186 0.74 -14.03 -22.72
CA HIS A 186 2.08 -13.61 -23.14
C HIS A 186 2.98 -13.30 -21.94
N VAL A 187 4.03 -14.09 -21.73
CA VAL A 187 5.05 -13.89 -20.69
C VAL A 187 6.10 -12.90 -21.18
N SER A 188 6.38 -11.89 -20.38
CA SER A 188 7.38 -10.87 -20.67
C SER A 188 8.33 -10.67 -19.48
N ARG A 189 9.65 -10.60 -19.75
CA ARG A 189 10.67 -10.39 -18.74
C ARG A 189 11.41 -9.07 -18.96
N ILE A 190 11.37 -8.22 -17.95
CA ILE A 190 12.13 -6.96 -17.92
C ILE A 190 13.49 -7.24 -17.27
N LYS A 191 14.57 -6.91 -18.00
CA LYS A 191 15.95 -7.19 -17.57
C LYS A 191 16.31 -6.55 -16.24
N ASN A 192 17.02 -7.30 -15.39
CA ASN A 192 17.63 -6.85 -14.15
C ASN A 192 18.94 -6.11 -14.45
N VAL A 193 18.85 -4.79 -14.63
CA VAL A 193 20.02 -3.93 -14.88
C VAL A 193 19.91 -2.64 -14.05
N PRO A 194 21.04 -2.06 -13.60
CA PRO A 194 21.01 -0.87 -12.74
C PRO A 194 20.32 0.33 -13.40
N ARG A 195 20.50 0.49 -14.70
CA ARG A 195 19.94 1.59 -15.50
C ARG A 195 19.89 1.20 -16.97
N ARG A 196 18.84 1.67 -17.64
CA ARG A 196 18.63 1.46 -19.07
C ARG A 196 18.08 2.73 -19.72
N ALA A 197 18.69 3.15 -20.84
CA ALA A 197 18.26 4.29 -21.63
C ALA A 197 17.81 3.83 -23.04
N ALA A 198 17.16 2.66 -23.13
CA ALA A 198 16.66 2.07 -24.38
C ALA A 198 15.15 2.35 -24.50
N GLY A 199 14.79 3.62 -24.66
CA GLY A 199 13.39 4.08 -24.68
C GLY A 199 12.79 4.28 -23.28
N PRO A 200 11.45 4.44 -23.19
CA PRO A 200 10.72 4.57 -21.93
C PRO A 200 10.97 3.38 -21.00
N ASP A 201 10.95 3.62 -19.71
CA ASP A 201 11.13 2.55 -18.72
C ASP A 201 9.82 1.79 -18.49
N ILE A 202 9.71 0.63 -19.12
CA ILE A 202 8.51 -0.24 -19.06
C ILE A 202 8.22 -0.75 -17.64
N ARG A 203 9.21 -0.76 -16.72
CA ARG A 203 8.96 -1.12 -15.32
C ARG A 203 7.87 -0.25 -14.71
N HIS A 204 7.91 1.07 -14.98
CA HIS A 204 6.93 2.03 -14.46
C HIS A 204 5.52 1.91 -15.07
N VAL A 205 5.35 1.16 -16.14
CA VAL A 205 4.02 0.78 -16.65
C VAL A 205 3.45 -0.40 -15.85
N VAL A 206 4.33 -1.32 -15.43
CA VAL A 206 3.96 -2.52 -14.66
C VAL A 206 3.80 -2.22 -13.17
N ILE A 207 4.70 -1.41 -12.59
CA ILE A 207 4.65 -1.02 -11.18
C ILE A 207 3.42 -0.13 -10.95
N GLY A 208 2.55 -0.53 -10.03
CA GLY A 208 1.31 0.20 -9.74
C GLY A 208 0.13 -0.16 -10.65
N ASN A 209 0.22 -1.28 -11.41
CA ASN A 209 -0.86 -1.69 -12.31
C ASN A 209 -2.08 -2.29 -11.59
N GLU A 210 -2.00 -2.62 -10.31
CA GLU A 210 -3.07 -3.20 -9.47
C GLU A 210 -3.82 -4.38 -10.11
N GLY A 211 -3.12 -5.18 -10.93
CA GLY A 211 -3.72 -6.25 -11.70
C GLY A 211 -4.61 -5.81 -12.86
N ALA A 212 -4.62 -4.52 -13.20
CA ALA A 212 -5.45 -3.98 -14.28
C ALA A 212 -4.80 -4.09 -15.68
N LEU A 213 -3.50 -4.35 -15.77
CA LEU A 213 -2.77 -4.45 -17.04
C LEU A 213 -2.16 -5.84 -17.25
N CYS A 214 -1.64 -6.45 -16.20
CA CYS A 214 -0.92 -7.72 -16.25
C CYS A 214 -0.89 -8.38 -14.87
N TYR A 215 -0.43 -9.64 -14.84
CA TYR A 215 -0.10 -10.37 -13.62
C TYR A 215 1.42 -10.39 -13.42
N ILE A 216 1.92 -9.98 -12.25
CA ILE A 216 3.35 -10.02 -11.90
C ILE A 216 3.66 -11.40 -11.32
N THR A 217 4.63 -12.14 -11.89
CA THR A 217 5.01 -13.50 -11.49
C THR A 217 6.34 -13.59 -10.78
N GLU A 218 7.33 -12.75 -11.16
CA GLU A 218 8.61 -12.65 -10.47
C GLU A 218 9.04 -11.18 -10.30
N VAL A 219 9.77 -10.90 -9.22
CA VAL A 219 10.28 -9.57 -8.89
C VAL A 219 11.75 -9.68 -8.53
N THR A 220 12.57 -8.78 -9.07
CA THR A 220 13.95 -8.57 -8.63
C THR A 220 14.08 -7.20 -7.98
N VAL A 221 14.56 -7.16 -6.74
CA VAL A 221 14.75 -5.93 -5.96
C VAL A 221 16.21 -5.72 -5.59
N LYS A 222 16.58 -4.45 -5.37
CA LYS A 222 17.88 -4.07 -4.78
C LYS A 222 17.92 -4.50 -3.32
N LEU A 223 19.14 -4.73 -2.84
CA LEU A 223 19.45 -4.95 -1.43
C LEU A 223 20.39 -3.83 -0.92
N PHE A 224 20.36 -3.62 0.39
CA PHE A 224 21.16 -2.61 1.06
C PHE A 224 21.88 -3.24 2.27
N PRO A 225 23.01 -2.68 2.75
CA PRO A 225 23.62 -3.12 4.00
C PRO A 225 22.67 -2.93 5.19
N TYR A 226 22.59 -3.91 6.08
CA TYR A 226 21.79 -3.87 7.30
C TYR A 226 22.68 -3.64 8.53
N MET A 227 22.55 -2.47 9.18
CA MET A 227 23.42 -2.02 10.28
C MET A 227 22.62 -1.45 11.46
N PRO A 228 21.68 -2.22 12.06
CA PRO A 228 20.77 -1.70 13.09
C PRO A 228 21.47 -1.19 14.35
N GLN A 229 22.70 -1.64 14.62
CA GLN A 229 23.53 -1.17 15.76
C GLN A 229 23.92 0.31 15.65
N ASN A 230 23.77 0.91 14.49
CA ASN A 230 24.07 2.32 14.23
C ASN A 230 22.83 3.23 14.22
N ASN A 231 21.63 2.68 14.51
CA ASN A 231 20.40 3.45 14.49
C ASN A 231 20.40 4.52 15.58
N ILE A 232 20.03 5.75 15.21
CA ILE A 232 19.93 6.89 16.12
C ILE A 232 18.51 7.44 16.04
N PHE A 233 17.81 7.40 17.17
CA PHE A 233 16.44 7.90 17.30
C PHE A 233 16.45 9.34 17.81
N LEU A 234 15.54 10.16 17.27
CA LEU A 234 15.39 11.57 17.59
C LEU A 234 13.89 11.91 17.64
N GLY A 235 13.49 12.79 18.55
CA GLY A 235 12.10 13.23 18.64
C GLY A 235 11.95 14.57 19.32
N TRP A 236 10.89 15.30 18.95
CA TRP A 236 10.49 16.58 19.55
C TRP A 236 8.98 16.69 19.61
N THR A 237 8.49 17.35 20.66
CA THR A 237 7.10 17.84 20.71
C THR A 237 7.02 19.25 20.18
N LEU A 238 5.86 19.63 19.62
CA LEU A 238 5.52 20.96 19.10
C LEU A 238 3.99 21.14 19.15
N LYS A 239 3.48 22.36 18.89
CA LYS A 239 2.04 22.62 19.06
C LYS A 239 1.23 22.62 17.76
N HIS A 240 1.84 22.88 16.63
CA HIS A 240 1.12 23.01 15.36
C HIS A 240 1.71 22.10 14.28
N MET A 241 0.84 21.48 13.47
CA MET A 241 1.26 20.63 12.36
C MET A 241 2.11 21.40 11.34
N GLN A 242 1.81 22.68 11.07
CA GLN A 242 2.60 23.50 10.16
C GLN A 242 4.07 23.56 10.58
N ASP A 243 4.36 23.82 11.88
CA ASP A 243 5.73 23.88 12.39
C ASP A 243 6.46 22.54 12.16
N GLY A 244 5.75 21.42 12.34
CA GLY A 244 6.27 20.08 12.06
C GLY A 244 6.56 19.83 10.59
N PHE A 245 5.69 20.31 9.69
CA PHE A 245 5.93 20.25 8.24
C PHE A 245 7.14 21.10 7.85
N ASP A 246 7.33 22.26 8.45
CA ASP A 246 8.49 23.14 8.22
C ASP A 246 9.79 22.45 8.66
N VAL A 247 9.80 21.77 9.82
CA VAL A 247 10.93 20.94 10.27
C VAL A 247 11.22 19.81 9.29
N LEU A 248 10.22 19.03 8.89
CA LEU A 248 10.40 17.95 7.92
C LEU A 248 10.98 18.46 6.61
N ARG A 249 10.40 19.55 6.09
CA ARG A 249 10.85 20.20 4.85
C ARG A 249 12.32 20.65 4.96
N ASP A 250 12.69 21.33 6.02
CA ASP A 250 14.04 21.86 6.19
C ASP A 250 15.09 20.73 6.28
N VAL A 251 14.75 19.61 6.93
CA VAL A 251 15.58 18.39 6.95
C VAL A 251 15.76 17.83 5.54
N MET A 252 14.66 17.69 4.79
CA MET A 252 14.70 17.12 3.44
C MET A 252 15.43 18.01 2.43
N VAL A 253 15.20 19.34 2.49
CA VAL A 253 15.84 20.32 1.59
C VAL A 253 17.34 20.45 1.90
N ALA A 254 17.75 20.28 3.15
CA ALA A 254 19.18 20.23 3.52
C ALA A 254 19.89 18.98 2.99
N GLY A 255 19.16 17.99 2.47
CA GLY A 255 19.71 16.78 1.86
C GLY A 255 19.95 15.63 2.84
N TYR A 256 19.54 15.77 4.11
CA TYR A 256 19.56 14.66 5.04
C TYR A 256 18.46 13.63 4.71
N LYS A 257 18.80 12.35 4.86
CA LYS A 257 17.90 11.24 4.56
C LYS A 257 17.79 10.33 5.78
N PRO A 258 17.03 10.72 6.80
CA PRO A 258 16.70 9.76 7.85
C PRO A 258 15.87 8.61 7.26
N SER A 259 16.01 7.39 7.77
CA SER A 259 15.18 6.29 7.29
C SER A 259 13.72 6.45 7.72
N VAL A 260 13.49 6.97 8.91
CA VAL A 260 12.15 7.36 9.40
C VAL A 260 12.11 8.88 9.55
N ALA A 261 11.07 9.50 9.03
CA ALA A 261 10.71 10.91 9.22
C ALA A 261 9.19 10.96 9.39
N ARG A 262 8.71 11.27 10.59
CA ARG A 262 7.27 11.26 10.90
C ARG A 262 6.83 12.50 11.67
N LEU A 263 5.61 12.91 11.41
CA LEU A 263 4.93 13.98 12.11
C LEU A 263 3.52 13.49 12.47
N TYR A 264 3.18 13.53 13.74
CA TYR A 264 1.85 13.19 14.26
C TYR A 264 1.16 14.42 14.80
N ASP A 265 -0.13 14.59 14.49
CA ASP A 265 -0.95 15.56 15.20
C ASP A 265 -1.25 15.09 16.64
N PHE A 266 -1.81 15.98 17.44
CA PHE A 266 -2.10 15.67 18.84
C PHE A 266 -3.11 14.54 19.03
N GLN A 267 -4.05 14.31 18.12
CA GLN A 267 -5.07 13.25 18.27
C GLN A 267 -4.53 11.88 17.89
N ASP A 268 -3.84 11.78 16.77
CA ASP A 268 -3.19 10.53 16.36
C ASP A 268 -1.99 10.24 17.27
N GLY A 269 -1.24 11.26 17.67
CA GLY A 269 -0.14 11.16 18.60
C GLY A 269 -0.54 10.59 19.97
N GLN A 270 -1.73 10.92 20.48
CA GLN A 270 -2.21 10.35 21.75
C GLN A 270 -2.42 8.84 21.71
N LEU A 271 -2.64 8.22 20.54
CA LEU A 271 -2.71 6.76 20.42
C LEU A 271 -1.37 6.07 20.73
N HIS A 272 -0.27 6.79 20.58
CA HIS A 272 1.08 6.23 20.65
C HIS A 272 1.93 6.83 21.79
N PHE A 273 1.74 8.11 22.12
CA PHE A 273 2.66 8.91 22.91
C PHE A 273 2.03 9.54 24.17
N ALA A 274 0.79 9.18 24.52
CA ALA A 274 0.08 9.72 25.70
C ALA A 274 0.84 9.56 27.03
N HIS A 275 1.80 8.65 27.09
CA HIS A 275 2.58 8.38 28.30
C HIS A 275 3.70 9.42 28.55
N PHE A 276 4.03 10.28 27.57
CA PHE A 276 5.00 11.35 27.73
C PHE A 276 4.62 12.69 27.09
N ALA A 277 3.76 12.69 26.06
CA ALA A 277 3.33 13.90 25.38
C ALA A 277 2.09 14.51 26.03
N ALA A 278 1.99 15.84 26.07
CA ALA A 278 0.78 16.53 26.50
C ALA A 278 -0.37 16.29 25.51
N ALA A 279 -1.61 16.45 25.96
CA ALA A 279 -2.80 16.13 25.17
C ALA A 279 -2.97 16.98 23.89
N ASP A 280 -2.26 18.10 23.80
CA ASP A 280 -2.27 19.02 22.66
C ASP A 280 -0.92 19.08 21.92
N ASP A 281 0.00 18.14 22.21
CA ASP A 281 1.29 18.07 21.53
C ASP A 281 1.21 17.30 20.22
N CYS A 282 1.69 17.90 19.15
CA CYS A 282 2.16 17.20 17.95
C CYS A 282 3.56 16.65 18.20
N ILE A 283 3.98 15.65 17.43
CA ILE A 283 5.29 14.99 17.58
C ILE A 283 5.95 14.86 16.24
N VAL A 284 7.18 15.38 16.11
CA VAL A 284 8.06 15.09 14.99
C VAL A 284 9.19 14.17 15.44
N LEU A 285 9.46 13.11 14.66
CA LEU A 285 10.47 12.12 15.02
C LEU A 285 11.23 11.62 13.80
N PHE A 286 12.48 11.18 14.05
CA PHE A 286 13.36 10.69 13.02
C PHE A 286 14.15 9.46 13.49
N MET A 287 14.58 8.63 12.53
CA MET A 287 15.60 7.62 12.72
C MET A 287 16.69 7.80 11.65
N ALA A 288 17.93 7.96 12.07
CA ALA A 288 19.08 7.91 11.18
C ALA A 288 19.73 6.52 11.26
N GLU A 289 20.06 5.93 10.12
CA GLU A 289 20.66 4.60 10.02
C GLU A 289 21.76 4.50 8.96
N GLY A 290 22.40 3.36 8.87
CA GLY A 290 23.46 3.03 7.93
C GLY A 290 24.85 2.96 8.57
N ASN A 291 25.90 3.30 7.81
CA ASN A 291 27.25 3.40 8.37
C ASN A 291 27.31 4.44 9.49
N ALA A 292 28.03 4.16 10.56
CA ALA A 292 28.10 5.02 11.74
C ALA A 292 28.42 6.49 11.41
N GLY A 293 29.33 6.74 10.45
CA GLY A 293 29.65 8.11 10.01
C GLY A 293 28.46 8.81 9.35
N ILE A 294 27.66 8.09 8.54
CA ILE A 294 26.46 8.64 7.87
C ILE A 294 25.35 8.86 8.90
N ALA A 295 25.07 7.86 9.73
CA ALA A 295 24.04 7.95 10.76
C ALA A 295 24.30 9.12 11.74
N ASN A 296 25.53 9.27 12.23
CA ASN A 296 25.91 10.38 13.11
C ASN A 296 25.77 11.74 12.41
N ALA A 297 26.30 11.89 11.19
CA ALA A 297 26.21 13.15 10.44
C ALA A 297 24.75 13.53 10.14
N THR A 298 23.90 12.55 9.81
CA THR A 298 22.47 12.76 9.60
C THR A 298 21.78 13.20 10.90
N ALA A 299 22.04 12.51 12.01
CA ALA A 299 21.45 12.85 13.31
C ALA A 299 21.89 14.25 13.80
N ASP A 300 23.17 14.58 13.65
CA ASP A 300 23.71 15.89 14.06
C ASP A 300 23.12 17.02 13.20
N GLY A 301 23.03 16.81 11.88
CA GLY A 301 22.41 17.77 10.98
C GLY A 301 20.93 18.00 11.27
N ILE A 302 20.17 16.95 11.62
CA ILE A 302 18.78 17.10 12.04
C ILE A 302 18.69 17.92 13.32
N ARG A 303 19.55 17.66 14.33
CA ARG A 303 19.59 18.47 15.58
C ARG A 303 19.89 19.93 15.31
N GLU A 304 20.84 20.23 14.41
CA GLU A 304 21.17 21.60 14.02
C GLU A 304 20.02 22.31 13.30
N ILE A 305 19.24 21.60 12.51
CA ILE A 305 18.05 22.14 11.82
C ILE A 305 16.97 22.43 12.86
N VAL A 306 16.60 21.45 13.67
CA VAL A 306 15.55 21.60 14.68
C VAL A 306 15.88 22.69 15.71
N ALA A 307 17.16 22.89 16.01
CA ALA A 307 17.58 24.00 16.89
C ALA A 307 17.23 25.41 16.36
N ARG A 308 16.85 25.55 15.08
CA ARG A 308 16.35 26.80 14.48
C ARG A 308 14.84 26.96 14.64
N HIS A 309 14.16 25.93 15.14
CA HIS A 309 12.74 25.88 15.40
C HIS A 309 12.48 25.92 16.91
N PRO A 310 12.39 27.12 17.51
CA PRO A 310 12.32 27.29 18.97
C PRO A 310 11.04 26.73 19.60
N GLU A 311 10.01 26.43 18.80
CA GLU A 311 8.77 25.77 19.17
C GLU A 311 8.95 24.28 19.48
N CYS A 312 10.06 23.67 19.08
CA CYS A 312 10.34 22.25 19.27
C CYS A 312 11.00 21.97 20.63
N ALA A 313 10.38 21.13 21.45
CA ALA A 313 10.94 20.66 22.71
C ALA A 313 11.44 19.21 22.59
N PRO A 314 12.69 18.89 22.99
CA PRO A 314 13.28 17.56 22.79
C PRO A 314 12.58 16.48 23.62
N VAL A 315 12.47 15.29 23.05
CA VAL A 315 11.97 14.06 23.68
C VAL A 315 13.15 13.09 23.88
N ASP A 316 13.07 12.26 24.93
CA ASP A 316 14.08 11.22 25.18
C ASP A 316 14.08 10.21 24.00
N ALA A 317 15.26 9.98 23.44
CA ALA A 317 15.47 9.07 22.32
C ALA A 317 15.03 7.61 22.61
N GLN A 318 15.08 7.19 23.89
CA GLN A 318 14.63 5.85 24.28
C GLN A 318 13.12 5.69 24.07
N LEU A 319 12.33 6.70 24.38
CA LEU A 319 10.87 6.68 24.17
C LEU A 319 10.51 6.51 22.68
N ILE A 320 11.31 7.11 21.80
CA ILE A 320 11.13 6.97 20.34
C ILE A 320 11.57 5.57 19.87
N SER A 321 12.65 5.03 20.43
CA SER A 321 13.09 3.65 20.15
C SER A 321 12.04 2.61 20.58
N ASP A 322 11.50 2.75 21.79
CA ASP A 322 10.49 1.85 22.34
C ASP A 322 9.21 1.85 21.48
N TRP A 323 8.76 3.04 21.04
CA TRP A 323 7.65 3.17 20.09
C TRP A 323 7.95 2.47 18.76
N PHE A 324 9.15 2.61 18.24
CA PHE A 324 9.54 2.01 16.96
C PHE A 324 9.45 0.47 16.98
N ASP A 325 9.85 -0.14 18.08
CA ASP A 325 9.81 -1.60 18.24
C ASP A 325 8.38 -2.18 18.22
N ASP A 326 7.37 -1.37 18.58
CA ASP A 326 5.95 -1.80 18.59
C ASP A 326 5.19 -1.55 17.27
N LEU A 327 5.82 -0.99 16.25
CA LEU A 327 5.17 -0.60 14.99
C LEU A 327 4.68 -1.76 14.11
N VAL A 328 5.15 -3.00 14.31
CA VAL A 328 4.86 -4.10 13.39
C VAL A 328 3.44 -4.65 13.58
N TRP A 329 2.69 -4.73 12.48
CA TRP A 329 1.37 -5.37 12.42
C TRP A 329 1.52 -6.85 12.08
N GLY A 330 1.26 -7.72 13.06
CA GLY A 330 1.19 -9.15 12.87
C GLY A 330 -0.25 -9.66 12.91
N PRO A 331 -0.49 -10.93 12.54
CA PRO A 331 -1.82 -11.55 12.55
C PRO A 331 -2.56 -11.43 13.90
N ASP A 332 -1.83 -11.46 15.01
CA ASP A 332 -2.40 -11.32 16.35
C ASP A 332 -2.99 -9.93 16.62
N LYS A 333 -2.32 -8.86 16.12
CA LYS A 333 -2.85 -7.49 16.24
C LYS A 333 -4.13 -7.34 15.41
N MET A 334 -4.16 -7.93 14.20
CA MET A 334 -5.35 -7.92 13.33
C MET A 334 -6.52 -8.63 13.99
N THR A 335 -6.31 -9.82 14.54
CA THR A 335 -7.36 -10.59 15.23
C THR A 335 -7.93 -9.82 16.42
N ARG A 336 -7.08 -9.21 17.24
CA ARG A 336 -7.54 -8.37 18.38
C ARG A 336 -8.35 -7.16 17.91
N GLU A 337 -7.98 -6.55 16.81
CA GLU A 337 -8.73 -5.44 16.24
C GLU A 337 -10.09 -5.87 15.74
N ASP A 338 -10.18 -6.97 15.03
CA ASP A 338 -11.46 -7.53 14.55
C ASP A 338 -12.40 -7.88 15.71
N ASP A 339 -11.88 -8.49 16.78
CA ASP A 339 -12.66 -8.81 17.98
C ASP A 339 -13.13 -7.55 18.72
N ARG A 340 -12.29 -6.50 18.76
CA ARG A 340 -12.69 -5.19 19.28
C ARG A 340 -13.85 -4.61 18.47
N ILE A 341 -13.74 -4.61 17.14
CA ILE A 341 -14.79 -4.09 16.24
C ILE A 341 -16.09 -4.87 16.42
N ARG A 342 -16.03 -6.22 16.50
CA ARG A 342 -17.23 -7.05 16.76
C ARG A 342 -17.94 -6.67 18.05
N THR A 343 -17.18 -6.36 19.09
CA THR A 343 -17.70 -6.09 20.44
C THR A 343 -18.20 -4.66 20.58
N THR A 344 -17.43 -3.68 20.10
CA THR A 344 -17.67 -2.25 20.34
C THR A 344 -18.43 -1.57 19.22
N ARG A 345 -18.40 -2.12 18.00
CA ARG A 345 -18.85 -1.49 16.76
C ARG A 345 -18.14 -0.17 16.45
N ASN A 346 -16.98 0.09 17.09
CA ASN A 346 -16.11 1.19 16.80
C ASN A 346 -15.07 0.77 15.75
N VAL A 347 -15.14 1.36 14.57
CA VAL A 347 -14.31 1.02 13.41
C VAL A 347 -13.18 2.03 13.29
N ASN A 348 -11.97 1.55 13.03
CA ASN A 348 -10.85 2.38 12.66
C ASN A 348 -10.51 2.19 11.17
N ARG A 349 -10.24 3.29 10.50
CA ARG A 349 -9.82 3.37 9.10
C ARG A 349 -8.73 4.41 8.93
N THR A 350 -8.00 4.28 7.86
CA THR A 350 -7.01 5.26 7.41
C THR A 350 -7.17 5.53 5.93
N THR A 351 -6.95 6.78 5.53
CA THR A 351 -6.88 7.18 4.11
C THR A 351 -5.68 8.10 3.95
N GLU A 352 -4.87 7.87 2.97
CA GLU A 352 -3.64 8.64 2.75
C GLU A 352 -3.65 9.36 1.41
N ILE A 353 -2.97 10.49 1.39
CA ILE A 353 -2.78 11.37 0.21
C ILE A 353 -1.33 11.86 0.17
N SER A 354 -0.95 12.57 -0.88
CA SER A 354 0.30 13.31 -0.91
C SER A 354 0.12 14.70 -1.53
N ALA A 355 0.97 15.64 -1.09
CA ALA A 355 1.01 16.99 -1.66
C ALA A 355 2.40 17.61 -1.51
N ASP A 356 2.62 18.71 -2.20
CA ASP A 356 3.79 19.55 -1.97
C ASP A 356 3.74 20.24 -0.59
N TRP A 357 4.88 20.78 -0.17
CA TRP A 357 5.01 21.44 1.13
C TRP A 357 4.09 22.66 1.30
N GLY A 358 3.74 23.32 0.20
CA GLY A 358 2.87 24.49 0.23
C GLY A 358 1.39 24.18 0.43
N SER A 359 0.97 22.95 0.10
CA SER A 359 -0.44 22.55 0.09
C SER A 359 -0.81 21.58 1.21
N ILE A 360 0.16 20.83 1.76
CA ILE A 360 -0.13 19.69 2.65
C ILE A 360 -0.88 20.11 3.93
N ASN A 361 -0.49 21.24 4.54
CA ASN A 361 -1.17 21.75 5.74
C ASN A 361 -2.56 22.30 5.41
N ASP A 362 -2.74 22.97 4.28
CA ASP A 362 -4.04 23.48 3.85
C ASP A 362 -5.04 22.34 3.61
N ILE A 363 -4.58 21.21 3.06
CA ILE A 363 -5.40 20.00 2.91
C ILE A 363 -5.79 19.46 4.29
N TYR A 364 -4.83 19.34 5.22
CA TYR A 364 -5.07 18.86 6.57
C TYR A 364 -6.13 19.71 7.29
N GLU A 365 -5.94 21.04 7.28
CA GLU A 365 -6.85 22.00 7.93
C GLU A 365 -8.24 22.04 7.27
N ALA A 366 -8.36 21.70 5.99
CA ALA A 366 -9.64 21.67 5.29
C ALA A 366 -10.42 20.36 5.52
N VAL A 367 -9.73 19.22 5.56
CA VAL A 367 -10.33 17.88 5.64
C VAL A 367 -10.95 17.63 7.02
N LEU A 368 -10.21 17.88 8.10
CA LEU A 368 -10.65 17.51 9.44
C LEU A 368 -11.97 18.17 9.86
N PRO A 369 -12.16 19.50 9.72
CA PRO A 369 -13.43 20.15 10.07
C PRO A 369 -14.61 19.63 9.24
N ARG A 370 -14.41 19.35 7.94
CA ARG A 370 -15.46 18.82 7.09
C ARG A 370 -15.90 17.42 7.54
N ILE A 371 -14.95 16.50 7.82
CA ILE A 371 -15.30 15.17 8.32
C ILE A 371 -16.07 15.29 9.64
N ARG A 372 -15.64 16.14 10.58
CA ARG A 372 -16.34 16.35 11.86
C ARG A 372 -17.75 16.89 11.69
N ALA A 373 -17.97 17.74 10.70
CA ALA A 373 -19.27 18.38 10.45
C ALA A 373 -20.24 17.48 9.65
N GLU A 374 -19.72 16.71 8.71
CA GLU A 374 -20.54 15.97 7.74
C GLU A 374 -20.75 14.49 8.13
N ILE A 375 -19.84 13.91 8.94
CA ILE A 375 -19.88 12.47 9.29
C ILE A 375 -20.27 12.30 10.77
N ARG A 376 -21.33 11.50 10.98
CA ARG A 376 -21.79 11.17 12.34
C ARG A 376 -20.89 10.12 13.01
N GLY A 377 -20.92 10.07 14.32
CA GLY A 377 -20.29 9.00 15.10
C GLY A 377 -18.76 9.04 15.17
N ILE A 378 -18.10 10.09 14.66
CA ILE A 378 -16.64 10.22 14.74
C ILE A 378 -16.20 10.29 16.20
N THR A 379 -15.38 9.34 16.64
CA THR A 379 -14.85 9.25 18.01
C THR A 379 -13.39 9.67 18.10
N LEU A 380 -12.62 9.51 17.02
CA LEU A 380 -11.26 10.03 16.85
C LEU A 380 -11.07 10.50 15.42
N LEU A 381 -10.36 11.59 15.23
CA LEU A 381 -9.99 12.09 13.91
C LEU A 381 -8.71 12.88 14.03
N GLY A 382 -7.64 12.34 13.52
CA GLY A 382 -6.32 12.93 13.50
C GLY A 382 -5.56 12.55 12.24
N GLY A 383 -4.26 12.86 12.22
CA GLY A 383 -3.45 12.51 11.10
C GLY A 383 -1.95 12.55 11.37
N HIS A 384 -1.21 11.88 10.48
CA HIS A 384 0.24 11.87 10.52
C HIS A 384 0.85 11.86 9.12
N SER A 385 2.06 12.42 9.01
CA SER A 385 2.94 12.23 7.86
C SER A 385 4.00 11.20 8.21
N SER A 386 4.38 10.36 7.26
CA SER A 386 5.37 9.28 7.48
C SER A 386 6.33 9.05 6.30
N HIS A 387 6.16 9.79 5.21
CA HIS A 387 6.96 9.66 3.99
C HIS A 387 7.27 11.03 3.43
N SER A 388 8.50 11.50 3.61
CA SER A 388 8.89 12.85 3.24
C SER A 388 9.88 12.86 2.08
N TYR A 389 9.71 13.83 1.18
CA TYR A 389 10.49 14.04 -0.04
C TYR A 389 11.03 15.47 -0.09
N ILE A 390 11.94 15.77 -1.03
CA ILE A 390 12.47 17.11 -1.18
C ILE A 390 11.39 18.16 -1.53
N ASN A 391 10.34 17.73 -2.23
CA ASN A 391 9.29 18.61 -2.75
C ASN A 391 7.92 18.47 -2.07
N GLY A 392 7.78 17.59 -1.09
CA GLY A 392 6.49 17.38 -0.41
C GLY A 392 6.51 16.18 0.51
N THR A 393 5.33 15.83 1.00
CA THR A 393 5.15 14.70 1.93
C THR A 393 3.79 14.04 1.72
N ASN A 394 3.57 12.91 2.39
CA ASN A 394 2.24 12.32 2.49
C ASN A 394 1.49 12.83 3.72
N MET A 395 0.19 12.60 3.75
CA MET A 395 -0.66 12.74 4.92
C MET A 395 -1.59 11.55 5.04
N TYR A 396 -1.58 10.88 6.19
CA TYR A 396 -2.62 9.96 6.61
C TYR A 396 -3.67 10.70 7.41
N PHE A 397 -4.92 10.44 7.09
CA PHE A 397 -6.07 10.75 7.94
C PHE A 397 -6.46 9.47 8.66
N ASN A 398 -6.32 9.46 9.99
CA ASN A 398 -6.68 8.35 10.86
C ASN A 398 -7.99 8.70 11.57
N TYR A 399 -9.00 7.86 11.42
CA TYR A 399 -10.33 8.14 11.95
C TYR A 399 -11.00 6.90 12.50
N PHE A 400 -11.69 7.11 13.64
CA PHE A 400 -12.51 6.12 14.30
C PHE A 400 -13.95 6.62 14.33
N TYR A 401 -14.89 5.72 14.15
CA TYR A 401 -16.32 6.04 14.23
C TYR A 401 -17.12 4.87 14.77
N ASP A 402 -18.19 5.20 15.50
CA ASP A 402 -19.19 4.24 15.95
C ASP A 402 -20.25 4.04 14.87
N ILE A 403 -20.46 2.79 14.43
CA ILE A 403 -21.47 2.48 13.44
C ILE A 403 -22.82 2.15 14.07
N ASP A 404 -23.88 2.74 13.52
CA ASP A 404 -25.28 2.50 13.87
C ASP A 404 -26.08 1.83 12.74
N CYS A 405 -25.40 1.43 11.66
CA CYS A 405 -25.98 0.75 10.50
C CYS A 405 -25.62 -0.75 10.47
N ALA A 406 -26.24 -1.50 9.54
CA ALA A 406 -25.86 -2.88 9.25
C ALA A 406 -24.44 -2.94 8.65
N PRO A 407 -23.65 -4.02 8.91
CA PRO A 407 -22.27 -4.11 8.44
C PRO A 407 -22.07 -3.92 6.93
N GLU A 408 -23.04 -4.34 6.11
CA GLU A 408 -23.03 -4.20 4.67
C GLU A 408 -23.16 -2.75 4.17
N LEU A 409 -23.71 -1.86 5.00
CA LEU A 409 -23.92 -0.44 4.68
C LEU A 409 -22.80 0.48 5.14
N GLU A 410 -21.82 -0.02 5.94
CA GLU A 410 -20.76 0.81 6.52
C GLU A 410 -19.98 1.58 5.46
N ASN A 411 -19.62 0.94 4.35
CA ASN A 411 -18.90 1.62 3.29
C ASN A 411 -19.68 2.80 2.71
N ASP A 412 -20.98 2.64 2.47
CA ASP A 412 -21.82 3.65 1.84
C ASP A 412 -22.19 4.79 2.81
N GLU A 413 -22.37 4.48 4.11
CA GLU A 413 -22.80 5.46 5.10
C GLU A 413 -21.69 6.20 5.82
N TYR A 414 -20.48 5.62 5.88
CA TYR A 414 -19.33 6.18 6.59
C TYR A 414 -18.08 6.31 5.72
N TYR A 415 -17.55 5.20 5.22
CA TYR A 415 -16.22 5.19 4.61
C TYR A 415 -16.17 5.96 3.29
N PHE A 416 -17.11 5.73 2.36
CA PHE A 416 -17.17 6.48 1.09
C PHE A 416 -17.39 7.98 1.27
N PRO A 417 -18.30 8.45 2.13
CA PRO A 417 -18.41 9.87 2.43
C PRO A 417 -17.11 10.50 2.94
N ILE A 418 -16.35 9.79 3.80
CA ILE A 418 -15.05 10.28 4.28
C ILE A 418 -14.03 10.33 3.14
N ILE A 419 -13.88 9.27 2.35
CA ILE A 419 -12.98 9.24 1.17
C ILE A 419 -13.32 10.38 0.21
N LYS A 420 -14.62 10.64 -0.03
CA LYS A 420 -15.08 11.72 -0.88
C LYS A 420 -14.58 13.08 -0.39
N ILE A 421 -14.74 13.38 0.90
CA ILE A 421 -14.25 14.63 1.50
C ILE A 421 -12.75 14.76 1.29
N ILE A 422 -11.99 13.70 1.61
CA ILE A 422 -10.53 13.70 1.49
C ILE A 422 -10.10 13.92 0.02
N CYS A 423 -10.67 13.18 -0.93
CA CYS A 423 -10.35 13.32 -2.35
C CYS A 423 -10.69 14.71 -2.89
N GLU A 424 -11.87 15.25 -2.55
CA GLU A 424 -12.31 16.58 -3.01
C GLU A 424 -11.38 17.69 -2.50
N GLU A 425 -11.05 17.69 -1.19
CA GLU A 425 -10.15 18.70 -0.64
C GLU A 425 -8.72 18.55 -1.16
N THR A 426 -8.22 17.31 -1.30
CA THR A 426 -6.90 17.05 -1.86
C THR A 426 -6.78 17.59 -3.28
N LEU A 427 -7.74 17.29 -4.16
CA LEU A 427 -7.76 17.79 -5.54
C LEU A 427 -7.90 19.31 -5.61
N ARG A 428 -8.69 19.90 -4.71
CA ARG A 428 -8.87 21.36 -4.64
C ARG A 428 -7.57 22.11 -4.38
N PHE A 429 -6.67 21.54 -3.58
CA PHE A 429 -5.35 22.10 -3.28
C PHE A 429 -4.22 21.55 -4.16
N GLY A 430 -4.54 20.75 -5.18
CA GLY A 430 -3.56 20.24 -6.15
C GLY A 430 -2.71 19.08 -5.65
N GLY A 431 -3.12 18.41 -4.58
CA GLY A 431 -2.50 17.17 -4.09
C GLY A 431 -2.94 15.94 -4.90
N SER A 432 -2.30 14.80 -4.65
CA SER A 432 -2.68 13.49 -5.19
C SER A 432 -3.56 12.74 -4.20
N ILE A 433 -4.66 12.19 -4.69
CA ILE A 433 -5.67 11.46 -3.88
C ILE A 433 -5.18 10.14 -3.31
N VAL A 434 -3.98 9.71 -3.68
CA VAL A 434 -3.36 8.48 -3.19
C VAL A 434 -1.84 8.62 -3.19
N HIS A 435 -1.21 8.17 -2.11
CA HIS A 435 0.25 8.11 -2.02
C HIS A 435 0.77 6.69 -2.30
N HIS A 436 0.15 5.63 -1.73
CA HIS A 436 0.67 4.27 -1.86
C HIS A 436 -0.32 3.11 -1.62
N HIS A 437 -1.58 3.36 -1.22
CA HIS A 437 -2.55 2.26 -1.05
C HIS A 437 -3.12 1.77 -2.39
N GLY A 438 -2.93 2.53 -3.46
CA GLY A 438 -3.52 2.29 -4.77
C GLY A 438 -4.89 2.97 -4.92
N ILE A 439 -5.34 3.06 -6.15
CA ILE A 439 -6.65 3.61 -6.53
C ILE A 439 -7.74 2.58 -6.21
N GLY A 440 -7.48 1.30 -6.51
CA GLY A 440 -8.45 0.24 -6.39
C GLY A 440 -9.73 0.54 -7.17
N LYS A 441 -10.86 0.12 -6.61
CA LYS A 441 -12.21 0.52 -7.06
C LYS A 441 -12.77 1.67 -6.22
N ALA A 442 -12.24 1.86 -5.01
CA ALA A 442 -12.72 2.84 -4.06
C ALA A 442 -12.52 4.28 -4.52
N ARG A 443 -11.38 4.59 -5.14
CA ARG A 443 -11.01 5.94 -5.59
C ARG A 443 -11.08 6.10 -7.11
N ALA A 444 -11.47 5.06 -7.86
CA ALA A 444 -11.53 5.07 -9.32
C ALA A 444 -12.39 6.23 -9.89
N ALA A 445 -13.44 6.64 -9.19
CA ALA A 445 -14.30 7.75 -9.59
C ALA A 445 -13.57 9.10 -9.75
N TRP A 446 -12.45 9.30 -9.06
CA TRP A 446 -11.67 10.56 -9.11
C TRP A 446 -10.46 10.49 -10.03
N VAL A 447 -10.15 9.34 -10.63
CA VAL A 447 -8.94 9.14 -11.46
C VAL A 447 -8.89 10.11 -12.64
N GLY A 448 -10.02 10.39 -13.29
CA GLY A 448 -10.07 11.38 -14.35
C GLY A 448 -9.64 12.78 -13.91
N GLN A 449 -9.98 13.18 -12.68
CA GLN A 449 -9.55 14.46 -12.10
C GLN A 449 -8.08 14.42 -11.64
N GLU A 450 -7.64 13.32 -11.03
CA GLU A 450 -6.25 13.07 -10.64
C GLU A 450 -5.28 13.22 -11.82
N TYR A 451 -5.59 12.55 -12.93
CA TYR A 451 -4.74 12.59 -14.12
C TYR A 451 -4.96 13.81 -15.01
N GLY A 452 -6.12 14.50 -14.91
CA GLY A 452 -6.45 15.65 -15.73
C GLY A 452 -6.24 15.37 -17.22
N THR A 453 -5.44 16.21 -17.90
CA THR A 453 -5.16 16.08 -19.34
C THR A 453 -4.36 14.84 -19.73
N SER A 454 -3.76 14.13 -18.77
CA SER A 454 -3.02 12.89 -19.03
C SER A 454 -3.88 11.62 -18.89
N TYR A 455 -5.14 11.73 -18.47
CA TYR A 455 -6.04 10.58 -18.32
C TYR A 455 -6.17 9.73 -19.61
N PRO A 456 -6.30 10.32 -20.83
CA PRO A 456 -6.33 9.54 -22.06
C PRO A 456 -5.10 8.66 -22.30
N MET A 457 -3.93 9.00 -21.71
CA MET A 457 -2.74 8.15 -21.79
C MET A 457 -2.89 6.89 -20.96
N LEU A 458 -3.52 7.00 -19.78
CA LEU A 458 -3.81 5.85 -18.93
C LEU A 458 -4.82 4.90 -19.60
N GLU A 459 -5.87 5.44 -20.22
CA GLU A 459 -6.85 4.67 -21.00
C GLU A 459 -6.19 3.97 -22.20
N ALA A 460 -5.29 4.65 -22.90
CA ALA A 460 -4.54 4.07 -24.01
C ALA A 460 -3.62 2.92 -23.55
N LEU A 461 -2.96 3.05 -22.39
CA LEU A 461 -2.17 1.97 -21.79
C LEU A 461 -3.05 0.76 -21.46
N LYS A 462 -4.19 1.00 -20.81
CA LYS A 462 -5.16 -0.08 -20.49
C LYS A 462 -5.58 -0.80 -21.76
N HIS A 463 -6.00 -0.07 -22.80
CA HIS A 463 -6.43 -0.68 -24.06
C HIS A 463 -5.30 -1.43 -24.79
N ALA A 464 -4.07 -0.93 -24.72
CA ALA A 464 -2.91 -1.56 -25.38
C ALA A 464 -2.53 -2.89 -24.73
N PHE A 465 -2.61 -3.00 -23.39
CA PHE A 465 -2.20 -4.19 -22.65
C PHE A 465 -3.34 -5.15 -22.32
N ASP A 466 -4.58 -4.66 -22.27
CA ASP A 466 -5.79 -5.43 -22.00
C ASP A 466 -6.92 -5.04 -22.97
N PRO A 467 -6.77 -5.36 -24.26
CA PRO A 467 -7.73 -4.92 -25.30
C PRO A 467 -9.13 -5.50 -25.13
N ASN A 468 -9.25 -6.65 -24.48
CA ASN A 468 -10.52 -7.31 -24.20
C ASN A 468 -11.14 -6.91 -22.85
N GLY A 469 -10.43 -6.12 -22.04
CA GLY A 469 -10.91 -5.60 -20.78
C GLY A 469 -11.16 -6.67 -19.70
N ILE A 470 -10.32 -7.72 -19.66
CA ILE A 470 -10.50 -8.83 -18.73
C ILE A 470 -9.80 -8.61 -17.37
N MET A 471 -8.80 -7.74 -17.33
CA MET A 471 -7.98 -7.58 -16.15
C MET A 471 -8.61 -6.61 -15.15
N ASN A 472 -9.01 -7.15 -14.01
CA ASN A 472 -9.46 -6.45 -12.80
C ASN A 472 -10.41 -5.27 -13.08
N ILE A 473 -11.53 -5.56 -13.69
CA ILE A 473 -12.51 -4.57 -14.17
C ILE A 473 -12.90 -3.57 -13.07
N GLY A 474 -12.83 -2.27 -13.39
CA GLY A 474 -13.19 -1.16 -12.50
C GLY A 474 -12.07 -0.75 -11.55
N THR A 475 -10.91 -1.41 -11.58
CA THR A 475 -9.70 -1.01 -10.83
C THR A 475 -8.89 -0.02 -11.67
N ILE A 476 -8.43 1.06 -11.08
CA ILE A 476 -7.73 2.21 -11.68
C ILE A 476 -8.63 3.00 -12.64
N ILE A 477 -9.21 2.34 -13.63
CA ILE A 477 -10.11 2.98 -14.60
C ILE A 477 -11.54 2.58 -14.23
N PRO A 478 -12.44 3.54 -13.97
CA PRO A 478 -13.85 3.26 -13.66
C PRO A 478 -14.53 2.56 -14.84
N ARG A 479 -15.64 1.85 -14.55
CA ARG A 479 -16.49 1.22 -15.58
C ARG A 479 -17.23 2.25 -16.41
#